data_53842385ad7b7f4ef021670182a81d8d
#
_entry.id   53842385ad7b7f4ef021670182a81d8d
#
_cell.length_a   1.000
_cell.length_b   1.000
_cell.length_c   1.000
_cell.angle_alpha   90.00
_cell.angle_beta   90.00
_cell.angle_gamma   90.00
#
_symmetry.space_group_name_H-M   'P 1'
#
loop_
_entity.id
_entity.type
_entity.pdbx_description
1 polymer ?
#
loop_
_entity_poly.entity_id
_entity_poly.type
_entity_poly.pdbx_seq_one_letter_code
_entity_poly.pdbx_strand_id
1 'polypeptide(L)'
;MKKIIYRIIMVLLIGIMLISSYFIYKSRKEDKIQENIYEEIIEVAKAKENKEENEEQQEINMQELYNVNNDIVGWLKIDNTNINYPVMQTKNTQNYYLRRNFYKEYSQWGTPFLSENCDIQSSDNLIIYGHHINNSKMFGELEHYKKEEYYKNHKYIKFYTMNEKKEYEIIAVFKTVAYTGFKYYQYSNFNNEREFETFINKCRELSFYHIEKNINYGEKLITLSTCEYSQENGRLVVIAKGIL
;
A
#
# COMPACT_ATOMS: atom_id res chain seq x y z
N MET A 1 -51.95 -25.27 -2.87
CA MET A 1 -51.24 -23.93 -2.85
C MET A 1 -49.93 -23.97 -2.05
N LYS A 2 -49.90 -24.33 -0.74
CA LYS A 2 -48.65 -24.29 0.07
C LYS A 2 -47.49 -25.09 -0.54
N LYS A 3 -47.72 -26.33 -1.03
CA LYS A 3 -46.67 -27.18 -1.62
C LYS A 3 -46.05 -26.59 -2.90
N ILE A 4 -46.82 -25.84 -3.71
CA ILE A 4 -46.33 -25.17 -4.92
C ILE A 4 -45.46 -23.97 -4.53
N ILE A 5 -45.86 -23.18 -3.52
CA ILE A 5 -45.09 -22.05 -3.00
C ILE A 5 -43.73 -22.54 -2.47
N TYR A 6 -43.70 -23.63 -1.69
CA TYR A 6 -42.44 -24.22 -1.20
C TYR A 6 -41.51 -24.65 -2.33
N ARG A 7 -42.03 -25.24 -3.42
CA ARG A 7 -41.22 -25.63 -4.58
C ARG A 7 -40.63 -24.40 -5.29
N ILE A 8 -41.43 -23.34 -5.45
CA ILE A 8 -40.95 -22.07 -6.06
C ILE A 8 -39.85 -21.46 -5.21
N ILE A 9 -40.03 -21.35 -3.89
CA ILE A 9 -39.03 -20.85 -2.97
C ILE A 9 -37.75 -21.67 -3.04
N MET A 10 -37.86 -23.01 -3.06
CA MET A 10 -36.69 -23.88 -3.16
C MET A 10 -35.91 -23.69 -4.44
N VAL A 11 -36.59 -23.54 -5.59
CA VAL A 11 -35.94 -23.25 -6.89
C VAL A 11 -35.25 -21.90 -6.87
N LEU A 12 -35.87 -20.86 -6.29
CA LEU A 12 -35.25 -19.55 -6.13
C LEU A 12 -33.98 -19.59 -5.24
N LEU A 13 -34.04 -20.32 -4.11
CA LEU A 13 -32.89 -20.47 -3.22
C LEU A 13 -31.74 -21.21 -3.91
N ILE A 14 -32.04 -22.27 -4.67
CA ILE A 14 -31.01 -22.96 -5.48
C ILE A 14 -30.42 -22.03 -6.52
N GLY A 15 -31.22 -21.21 -7.21
CA GLY A 15 -30.76 -20.22 -8.17
C GLY A 15 -29.82 -19.21 -7.54
N ILE A 16 -30.18 -18.66 -6.38
CA ILE A 16 -29.32 -17.71 -5.61
C ILE A 16 -28.02 -18.39 -5.22
N MET A 17 -28.07 -19.65 -4.74
CA MET A 17 -26.88 -20.38 -4.34
C MET A 17 -25.92 -20.62 -5.52
N LEU A 18 -26.43 -20.98 -6.69
CA LEU A 18 -25.61 -21.18 -7.89
C LEU A 18 -24.97 -19.88 -8.37
N ILE A 19 -25.72 -18.78 -8.38
CA ILE A 19 -25.21 -17.44 -8.74
C ILE A 19 -24.11 -17.01 -7.75
N SER A 20 -24.36 -17.14 -6.45
CA SER A 20 -23.38 -16.80 -5.41
C SER A 20 -22.11 -17.65 -5.55
N SER A 21 -22.26 -18.96 -5.78
CA SER A 21 -21.12 -19.87 -5.98
C SER A 21 -20.29 -19.47 -7.21
N TYR A 22 -20.94 -19.07 -8.31
CA TYR A 22 -20.28 -18.58 -9.51
C TYR A 22 -19.46 -17.30 -9.24
N PHE A 23 -20.02 -16.33 -8.50
CA PHE A 23 -19.30 -15.10 -8.14
C PHE A 23 -18.11 -15.37 -7.21
N ILE A 24 -18.28 -16.26 -6.23
CA ILE A 24 -17.19 -16.68 -5.35
C ILE A 24 -16.07 -17.37 -6.14
N TYR A 25 -16.42 -18.28 -7.05
CA TYR A 25 -15.45 -18.95 -7.92
C TYR A 25 -14.69 -17.95 -8.79
N LYS A 26 -15.41 -17.01 -9.42
CA LYS A 26 -14.81 -15.96 -10.26
C LYS A 26 -13.84 -15.08 -9.45
N SER A 27 -14.25 -14.65 -8.25
CA SER A 27 -13.40 -13.84 -7.37
C SER A 27 -12.13 -14.59 -6.97
N ARG A 28 -12.24 -15.84 -6.53
CA ARG A 28 -11.08 -16.65 -6.15
C ARG A 28 -10.12 -16.90 -7.31
N LYS A 29 -10.66 -17.09 -8.52
CA LYS A 29 -9.83 -17.25 -9.73
C LYS A 29 -9.06 -15.97 -10.04
N GLU A 30 -9.70 -14.82 -9.91
CA GLU A 30 -9.06 -13.53 -10.12
C GLU A 30 -7.97 -13.27 -9.07
N ASP A 31 -8.26 -13.53 -7.78
CA ASP A 31 -7.29 -13.44 -6.71
C ASP A 31 -6.05 -14.29 -6.99
N LYS A 32 -6.24 -15.54 -7.43
CA LYS A 32 -5.13 -16.43 -7.78
C LYS A 32 -4.28 -15.91 -8.94
N ILE A 33 -4.91 -15.32 -9.94
CA ILE A 33 -4.19 -14.71 -11.06
C ILE A 33 -3.34 -13.53 -10.57
N GLN A 34 -3.89 -12.68 -9.71
CA GLN A 34 -3.14 -11.54 -9.16
C GLN A 34 -1.97 -12.01 -8.26
N GLU A 35 -2.17 -13.05 -7.44
CA GLU A 35 -1.09 -13.66 -6.66
C GLU A 35 0.07 -14.12 -7.56
N ASN A 36 -0.24 -14.90 -8.59
CA ASN A 36 0.78 -15.41 -9.51
C ASN A 36 1.54 -14.26 -10.21
N ILE A 37 0.84 -13.19 -10.59
CA ILE A 37 1.46 -12.00 -11.18
C ILE A 37 2.46 -11.36 -10.20
N TYR A 38 2.07 -11.20 -8.93
CA TYR A 38 2.98 -10.62 -7.94
C TYR A 38 4.15 -11.55 -7.60
N GLU A 39 3.97 -12.87 -7.56
CA GLU A 39 5.06 -13.83 -7.43
C GLU A 39 6.05 -13.70 -8.60
N GLU A 40 5.58 -13.61 -9.85
CA GLU A 40 6.41 -13.39 -11.03
C GLU A 40 7.18 -12.08 -10.96
N ILE A 41 6.53 -10.99 -10.57
CA ILE A 41 7.18 -9.67 -10.43
C ILE A 41 8.27 -9.72 -9.35
N ILE A 42 8.03 -10.42 -8.24
CA ILE A 42 9.02 -10.62 -7.18
C ILE A 42 10.22 -11.42 -7.72
N GLU A 43 10.02 -12.41 -8.56
CA GLU A 43 11.11 -13.16 -9.19
C GLU A 43 11.93 -12.27 -10.14
N VAL A 44 11.29 -11.43 -10.94
CA VAL A 44 11.97 -10.42 -11.78
C VAL A 44 12.75 -9.42 -10.90
N ALA A 45 12.18 -9.04 -9.76
CA ALA A 45 12.81 -8.12 -8.80
C ALA A 45 14.04 -8.72 -8.11
N LYS A 46 14.14 -10.04 -8.01
CA LYS A 46 15.33 -10.71 -7.47
C LYS A 46 16.45 -10.59 -8.48
N ALA A 47 17.54 -9.88 -8.14
CA ALA A 47 18.72 -9.80 -8.98
C ALA A 47 19.20 -11.21 -9.35
N LYS A 48 19.76 -11.38 -10.55
CA LYS A 48 20.54 -12.56 -10.88
C LYS A 48 21.71 -12.61 -9.91
N GLU A 49 21.63 -13.48 -8.92
CA GLU A 49 22.69 -13.68 -7.95
C GLU A 49 24.00 -13.97 -8.66
N ASN A 50 24.98 -13.11 -8.48
CA ASN A 50 26.36 -13.55 -8.50
C ASN A 50 26.54 -14.44 -7.28
N LYS A 51 26.88 -15.72 -7.48
CA LYS A 51 26.90 -16.84 -6.51
C LYS A 51 27.83 -16.69 -5.30
N GLU A 52 28.28 -15.50 -4.92
CA GLU A 52 29.31 -15.30 -3.91
C GLU A 52 28.98 -14.35 -2.76
N GLU A 53 27.76 -13.82 -2.64
CA GLU A 53 27.41 -12.93 -1.51
C GLU A 53 26.22 -13.45 -0.71
N ASN A 54 26.37 -13.37 0.63
CA ASN A 54 25.51 -13.87 1.70
C ASN A 54 24.01 -13.55 1.47
N GLU A 55 23.13 -14.49 1.82
CA GLU A 55 21.67 -14.46 1.71
C GLU A 55 20.96 -13.24 2.35
N GLU A 56 21.65 -12.37 3.07
CA GLU A 56 21.08 -11.25 3.81
C GLU A 56 20.89 -9.95 2.99
N GLN A 57 21.41 -9.84 1.77
CA GLN A 57 21.31 -8.61 0.96
C GLN A 57 20.73 -8.85 -0.43
N GLN A 58 19.53 -9.41 -0.50
CA GLN A 58 18.83 -9.49 -1.77
C GLN A 58 18.37 -8.08 -2.21
N GLU A 59 19.16 -7.41 -3.03
CA GLU A 59 18.85 -6.12 -3.62
C GLU A 59 17.75 -6.27 -4.68
N ILE A 60 16.84 -5.30 -4.73
CA ILE A 60 15.79 -5.24 -5.75
C ILE A 60 16.41 -4.78 -7.08
N ASN A 61 16.27 -5.58 -8.14
CA ASN A 61 16.72 -5.20 -9.48
C ASN A 61 15.73 -4.22 -10.14
N MET A 62 15.85 -2.96 -9.75
CA MET A 62 14.98 -1.89 -10.26
C MET A 62 15.11 -1.70 -11.77
N GLN A 63 16.31 -1.97 -12.36
CA GLN A 63 16.52 -1.81 -13.81
C GLN A 63 15.73 -2.83 -14.63
N GLU A 64 15.70 -4.09 -14.21
CA GLU A 64 14.88 -5.11 -14.89
C GLU A 64 13.40 -4.81 -14.80
N LEU A 65 12.93 -4.39 -13.62
CA LEU A 65 11.55 -3.97 -13.44
C LEU A 65 11.18 -2.77 -14.31
N TYR A 66 12.07 -1.78 -14.43
CA TYR A 66 11.89 -0.62 -15.29
C TYR A 66 11.84 -0.98 -16.78
N ASN A 67 12.64 -1.95 -17.21
CA ASN A 67 12.61 -2.44 -18.59
C ASN A 67 11.27 -3.10 -18.95
N VAL A 68 10.60 -3.73 -17.97
CA VAL A 68 9.27 -4.32 -18.15
C VAL A 68 8.18 -3.25 -18.12
N ASN A 69 8.25 -2.33 -17.14
CA ASN A 69 7.30 -1.22 -17.03
C ASN A 69 7.98 0.05 -16.50
N ASN A 70 8.18 1.01 -17.37
CA ASN A 70 8.87 2.27 -17.09
C ASN A 70 8.10 3.26 -16.20
N ASP A 71 6.85 2.94 -15.79
CA ASP A 71 6.11 3.71 -14.80
C ASP A 71 6.51 3.35 -13.35
N ILE A 72 7.39 2.35 -13.16
CA ILE A 72 7.89 2.01 -11.83
C ILE A 72 8.81 3.13 -11.31
N VAL A 73 8.55 3.58 -10.08
CA VAL A 73 9.35 4.61 -9.41
C VAL A 73 10.05 4.07 -8.16
N GLY A 74 9.62 2.93 -7.66
CA GLY A 74 10.25 2.32 -6.49
C GLY A 74 9.69 0.95 -6.16
N TRP A 75 10.27 0.36 -5.11
CA TRP A 75 9.82 -0.90 -4.52
C TRP A 75 9.67 -0.73 -3.01
N LEU A 76 8.51 -1.07 -2.48
CA LEU A 76 8.16 -0.95 -1.07
C LEU A 76 8.22 -2.32 -0.40
N LYS A 77 8.97 -2.41 0.71
CA LYS A 77 9.06 -3.64 1.50
C LYS A 77 9.00 -3.34 2.99
N ILE A 78 8.25 -4.18 3.73
CA ILE A 78 8.27 -4.24 5.18
C ILE A 78 8.58 -5.67 5.57
N ASP A 79 9.69 -5.89 6.25
CA ASP A 79 10.16 -7.25 6.58
C ASP A 79 9.14 -7.99 7.47
N ASN A 80 9.03 -9.29 7.26
CA ASN A 80 8.09 -10.19 7.95
C ASN A 80 6.61 -9.81 7.79
N THR A 81 6.26 -9.13 6.69
CA THR A 81 4.88 -8.79 6.32
C THR A 81 4.62 -9.14 4.86
N ASN A 82 3.36 -9.03 4.43
CA ASN A 82 3.00 -9.20 3.02
C ASN A 82 3.32 -7.96 2.16
N ILE A 83 3.81 -6.85 2.74
CA ILE A 83 4.16 -5.66 1.98
C ILE A 83 5.51 -5.85 1.30
N ASN A 84 5.45 -6.20 0.02
CA ASN A 84 6.60 -6.41 -0.85
C ASN A 84 6.15 -6.18 -2.31
N TYR A 85 6.03 -4.90 -2.71
CA TYR A 85 5.35 -4.51 -3.93
C TYR A 85 6.08 -3.43 -4.72
N PRO A 86 5.98 -3.43 -6.06
CA PRO A 86 6.37 -2.29 -6.87
C PRO A 86 5.51 -1.07 -6.55
N VAL A 87 6.09 0.11 -6.66
CA VAL A 87 5.38 1.39 -6.56
C VAL A 87 5.46 2.09 -7.92
N MET A 88 4.30 2.39 -8.47
CA MET A 88 4.14 2.96 -9.79
C MET A 88 3.83 4.45 -9.72
N GLN A 89 4.10 5.19 -10.78
CA GLN A 89 3.62 6.57 -10.93
C GLN A 89 3.35 6.92 -12.39
N THR A 90 2.20 7.57 -12.63
CA THR A 90 1.88 8.23 -13.89
C THR A 90 1.60 9.70 -13.60
N LYS A 91 2.39 10.62 -14.17
CA LYS A 91 2.23 12.07 -13.93
C LYS A 91 0.99 12.66 -14.61
N ASN A 92 0.52 12.03 -15.69
CA ASN A 92 -0.52 12.61 -16.55
C ASN A 92 -1.91 11.96 -16.38
N THR A 93 -2.02 10.90 -15.56
CA THR A 93 -3.27 10.18 -15.37
C THR A 93 -3.43 9.83 -13.89
N GLN A 94 -4.24 10.63 -13.22
CA GLN A 94 -4.52 10.43 -11.80
C GLN A 94 -5.10 9.04 -11.52
N ASN A 95 -4.64 8.40 -10.45
CA ASN A 95 -5.12 7.11 -9.99
C ASN A 95 -5.06 5.99 -11.06
N TYR A 96 -4.18 6.09 -12.05
CA TYR A 96 -4.08 5.11 -13.15
C TYR A 96 -3.93 3.68 -12.62
N TYR A 97 -3.03 3.46 -11.64
CA TYR A 97 -2.75 2.15 -11.03
C TYR A 97 -3.75 1.73 -9.96
N LEU A 98 -4.75 2.55 -9.65
CA LEU A 98 -5.82 2.16 -8.71
C LEU A 98 -6.57 0.91 -9.17
N ARG A 99 -6.70 0.69 -10.49
CA ARG A 99 -7.39 -0.46 -11.08
C ARG A 99 -6.55 -1.16 -12.16
N ARG A 100 -5.22 -1.13 -12.01
CA ARG A 100 -4.29 -1.79 -12.95
C ARG A 100 -3.18 -2.50 -12.18
N ASN A 101 -2.82 -3.70 -12.71
CA ASN A 101 -1.64 -4.42 -12.23
C ASN A 101 -0.35 -3.80 -12.80
N PHE A 102 0.79 -4.40 -12.45
CA PHE A 102 2.11 -3.97 -12.93
C PHE A 102 2.22 -3.98 -14.47
N TYR A 103 1.53 -4.88 -15.14
CA TYR A 103 1.52 -4.99 -16.61
C TYR A 103 0.50 -4.07 -17.31
N LYS A 104 -0.07 -3.09 -16.58
CA LYS A 104 -1.09 -2.13 -17.06
C LYS A 104 -2.44 -2.77 -17.42
N GLU A 105 -2.64 -4.03 -17.08
CA GLU A 105 -3.93 -4.71 -17.27
C GLU A 105 -4.91 -4.38 -16.14
N TYR A 106 -6.20 -4.51 -16.41
CA TYR A 106 -7.22 -4.31 -15.38
C TYR A 106 -7.04 -5.28 -14.21
N SER A 107 -7.05 -4.75 -13.00
CA SER A 107 -6.95 -5.51 -11.76
C SER A 107 -7.79 -4.85 -10.66
N GLN A 108 -8.58 -5.65 -9.95
CA GLN A 108 -9.29 -5.15 -8.76
C GLN A 108 -8.33 -4.85 -7.60
N TRP A 109 -7.17 -5.49 -7.58
CA TRP A 109 -6.15 -5.25 -6.57
C TRP A 109 -5.39 -3.94 -6.81
N GLY A 110 -5.30 -3.51 -8.07
CA GLY A 110 -4.43 -2.40 -8.45
C GLY A 110 -2.96 -2.70 -8.18
N THR A 111 -2.14 -1.68 -8.20
CA THR A 111 -0.75 -1.71 -7.75
C THR A 111 -0.49 -0.49 -6.87
N PRO A 112 0.29 -0.56 -5.79
CA PRO A 112 0.66 0.61 -5.02
C PRO A 112 1.24 1.70 -5.92
N PHE A 113 0.85 2.95 -5.69
CA PHE A 113 1.28 4.05 -6.54
C PHE A 113 1.57 5.32 -5.73
N LEU A 114 2.60 6.03 -6.17
CA LEU A 114 2.99 7.33 -5.64
C LEU A 114 1.99 8.39 -6.11
N SER A 115 1.59 9.28 -5.22
CA SER A 115 0.74 10.42 -5.54
C SER A 115 1.33 11.22 -6.71
N GLU A 116 0.48 11.69 -7.61
CA GLU A 116 0.88 12.56 -8.72
C GLU A 116 1.47 13.89 -8.27
N ASN A 117 1.15 14.33 -7.05
CA ASN A 117 1.69 15.54 -6.45
C ASN A 117 3.08 15.34 -5.83
N CYS A 118 3.59 14.11 -5.82
CA CYS A 118 4.93 13.80 -5.34
C CYS A 118 5.91 13.69 -6.51
N ASP A 119 7.13 14.15 -6.25
CA ASP A 119 8.29 13.84 -7.07
C ASP A 119 9.23 12.95 -6.26
N ILE A 120 9.65 11.83 -6.87
CA ILE A 120 10.41 10.78 -6.18
C ILE A 120 11.76 11.28 -5.64
N GLN A 121 12.33 12.33 -6.23
CA GLN A 121 13.64 12.86 -5.87
C GLN A 121 13.55 14.05 -4.92
N SER A 122 12.59 14.94 -5.14
CA SER A 122 12.56 16.25 -4.47
C SER A 122 11.52 16.36 -3.36
N SER A 123 10.43 15.60 -3.38
CA SER A 123 9.38 15.73 -2.36
C SER A 123 9.90 15.44 -0.95
N ASP A 124 9.36 16.18 0.02
CA ASP A 124 9.66 15.98 1.44
C ASP A 124 8.91 14.79 2.03
N ASN A 125 7.75 14.45 1.45
CA ASN A 125 6.92 13.34 1.88
C ASN A 125 6.41 12.56 0.66
N LEU A 126 6.84 11.31 0.52
CA LEU A 126 6.40 10.40 -0.53
C LEU A 126 5.08 9.75 -0.11
N ILE A 127 3.96 10.14 -0.72
CA ILE A 127 2.63 9.63 -0.37
C ILE A 127 2.28 8.49 -1.32
N ILE A 128 2.20 7.27 -0.78
CA ILE A 128 1.94 6.04 -1.53
C ILE A 128 0.55 5.51 -1.16
N TYR A 129 -0.27 5.31 -2.16
CA TYR A 129 -1.60 4.72 -2.05
C TYR A 129 -1.57 3.25 -2.43
N GLY A 130 -2.36 2.43 -1.74
CA GLY A 130 -2.58 1.04 -2.09
C GLY A 130 -3.96 0.58 -1.66
N HIS A 131 -4.53 -0.39 -2.36
CA HIS A 131 -5.82 -0.96 -1.99
C HIS A 131 -5.75 -1.72 -0.67
N HIS A 132 -6.82 -1.62 0.09
CA HIS A 132 -7.11 -2.55 1.17
C HIS A 132 -7.77 -3.79 0.57
N ILE A 133 -7.01 -4.87 0.44
CA ILE A 133 -7.52 -6.18 0.03
C ILE A 133 -7.60 -7.08 1.26
N ASN A 134 -8.65 -7.88 1.33
CA ASN A 134 -8.85 -8.83 2.42
C ASN A 134 -7.67 -9.81 2.53
N ASN A 135 -7.56 -10.48 3.67
CA ASN A 135 -6.48 -11.43 3.99
C ASN A 135 -5.08 -10.80 3.93
N SER A 136 -4.96 -9.56 4.40
CA SER A 136 -3.69 -8.82 4.51
C SER A 136 -2.94 -8.65 3.18
N LYS A 137 -3.66 -8.63 2.05
CA LYS A 137 -3.05 -8.40 0.75
C LYS A 137 -3.02 -6.92 0.41
N MET A 138 -2.06 -6.54 -0.41
CA MET A 138 -1.78 -5.15 -0.72
C MET A 138 -1.59 -4.34 0.58
N PHE A 139 -2.23 -3.18 0.70
CA PHE A 139 -2.19 -2.39 1.92
C PHE A 139 -3.26 -2.80 2.96
N GLY A 140 -3.99 -3.90 2.75
CA GLY A 140 -4.79 -4.54 3.79
C GLY A 140 -3.96 -4.97 5.00
N GLU A 141 -2.68 -5.30 4.80
CA GLU A 141 -1.70 -5.57 5.87
C GLU A 141 -1.58 -4.42 6.87
N LEU A 142 -1.73 -3.16 6.44
CA LEU A 142 -1.62 -1.99 7.30
C LEU A 142 -2.66 -1.98 8.45
N GLU A 143 -3.78 -2.71 8.32
CA GLU A 143 -4.77 -2.86 9.38
C GLU A 143 -4.17 -3.38 10.70
N HIS A 144 -3.15 -4.21 10.62
CA HIS A 144 -2.48 -4.75 11.80
C HIS A 144 -1.76 -3.68 12.61
N TYR A 145 -1.34 -2.58 12.00
CA TYR A 145 -0.72 -1.44 12.68
C TYR A 145 -1.67 -0.67 13.60
N LYS A 146 -2.98 -0.95 13.61
CA LYS A 146 -3.87 -0.45 14.66
C LYS A 146 -3.49 -0.98 16.05
N LYS A 147 -2.70 -2.07 16.11
CA LYS A 147 -2.18 -2.67 17.34
C LYS A 147 -0.72 -2.27 17.54
N GLU A 148 -0.41 -1.67 18.68
CA GLU A 148 0.95 -1.23 19.04
C GLU A 148 1.97 -2.38 19.03
N GLU A 149 1.56 -3.61 19.41
CA GLU A 149 2.42 -4.78 19.39
C GLU A 149 2.90 -5.12 17.97
N TYR A 150 2.03 -4.98 16.98
CA TYR A 150 2.40 -5.20 15.58
C TYR A 150 3.43 -4.15 15.12
N TYR A 151 3.20 -2.88 15.45
CA TYR A 151 4.18 -1.82 15.19
C TYR A 151 5.55 -2.12 15.82
N LYS A 152 5.60 -2.58 17.08
CA LYS A 152 6.86 -2.89 17.78
C LYS A 152 7.73 -3.91 17.03
N ASN A 153 7.12 -4.83 16.31
CA ASN A 153 7.80 -5.87 15.53
C ASN A 153 8.07 -5.48 14.07
N HIS A 154 7.40 -4.42 13.54
CA HIS A 154 7.48 -4.01 12.13
C HIS A 154 7.65 -2.48 12.02
N LYS A 155 8.72 -1.94 12.64
CA LYS A 155 8.93 -0.49 12.75
C LYS A 155 9.44 0.15 11.47
N TYR A 156 10.06 -0.64 10.58
CA TYR A 156 10.86 -0.12 9.48
C TYR A 156 10.23 -0.44 8.13
N ILE A 157 10.24 0.58 7.27
CA ILE A 157 9.80 0.51 5.89
C ILE A 157 11.03 0.68 5.01
N LYS A 158 11.29 -0.27 4.12
CA LYS A 158 12.34 -0.19 3.11
C LYS A 158 11.74 0.29 1.80
N PHE A 159 12.37 1.27 1.20
CA PHE A 159 11.97 1.81 -0.09
C PHE A 159 13.18 1.89 -1.03
N TYR A 160 13.11 1.15 -2.12
CA TYR A 160 14.15 1.07 -3.14
C TYR A 160 13.75 1.91 -4.34
N THR A 161 14.67 2.70 -4.87
CA THR A 161 14.54 3.44 -6.13
C THR A 161 15.60 2.97 -7.11
N MET A 162 15.66 3.58 -8.29
CA MET A 162 16.74 3.30 -9.26
C MET A 162 18.14 3.64 -8.72
N ASN A 163 18.23 4.59 -7.79
CA ASN A 163 19.51 5.19 -7.39
C ASN A 163 19.92 4.82 -5.97
N GLU A 164 18.96 4.47 -5.11
CA GLU A 164 19.21 4.32 -3.68
C GLU A 164 18.18 3.41 -3.00
N LYS A 165 18.60 2.84 -1.87
CA LYS A 165 17.74 2.21 -0.89
C LYS A 165 17.63 3.14 0.31
N LYS A 166 16.43 3.44 0.72
CA LYS A 166 16.14 4.19 1.95
C LYS A 166 15.38 3.33 2.93
N GLU A 167 15.68 3.53 4.19
CA GLU A 167 14.93 2.96 5.30
C GLU A 167 14.21 4.07 6.06
N TYR A 168 12.97 3.80 6.45
CA TYR A 168 12.12 4.76 7.17
C TYR A 168 11.63 4.12 8.46
N GLU A 169 11.61 4.88 9.55
CA GLU A 169 11.07 4.45 10.84
C GLU A 169 9.69 5.05 11.07
N ILE A 170 8.71 4.20 11.38
CA ILE A 170 7.31 4.63 11.61
C ILE A 170 7.24 5.54 12.84
N ILE A 171 6.57 6.69 12.68
CA ILE A 171 6.42 7.73 13.70
C ILE A 171 4.97 8.01 14.08
N ALA A 172 3.99 7.62 13.25
CA ALA A 172 2.57 7.74 13.57
C ALA A 172 1.74 6.75 12.75
N VAL A 173 0.68 6.23 13.37
CA VAL A 173 -0.34 5.39 12.69
C VAL A 173 -1.71 5.87 13.13
N PHE A 174 -2.54 6.32 12.21
CA PHE A 174 -3.83 6.88 12.53
C PHE A 174 -4.89 6.60 11.47
N LYS A 175 -6.15 6.83 11.84
CA LYS A 175 -7.24 6.88 10.87
C LYS A 175 -7.79 8.30 10.71
N THR A 176 -8.27 8.59 9.53
CA THR A 176 -8.93 9.86 9.18
C THR A 176 -10.02 9.61 8.15
N VAL A 177 -10.81 10.64 7.84
CA VAL A 177 -11.82 10.61 6.78
C VAL A 177 -11.32 11.44 5.60
N ALA A 178 -11.37 10.87 4.41
CA ALA A 178 -11.04 11.62 3.20
C ALA A 178 -12.01 12.83 3.07
N TYR A 179 -11.48 13.95 2.59
CA TYR A 179 -12.18 15.22 2.33
C TYR A 179 -12.59 16.02 3.59
N THR A 180 -13.11 15.40 4.65
CA THR A 180 -13.63 16.09 5.84
C THR A 180 -12.71 16.02 7.05
N GLY A 181 -11.80 15.03 7.11
CA GLY A 181 -10.81 14.86 8.17
C GLY A 181 -9.47 15.54 7.87
N PHE A 182 -8.41 15.03 8.50
CA PHE A 182 -7.05 15.53 8.29
C PHE A 182 -6.55 15.20 6.88
N LYS A 183 -6.28 16.24 6.10
CA LYS A 183 -5.89 16.15 4.67
C LYS A 183 -4.38 15.91 4.51
N TYR A 184 -3.85 14.85 5.10
CA TYR A 184 -2.42 14.49 5.05
C TYR A 184 -1.86 14.46 3.62
N TYR A 185 -2.68 14.15 2.64
CA TYR A 185 -2.31 14.04 1.22
C TYR A 185 -1.97 15.38 0.54
N GLN A 186 -2.17 16.51 1.22
CA GLN A 186 -1.78 17.83 0.74
C GLN A 186 -0.33 18.18 1.11
N TYR A 187 0.32 17.37 1.96
CA TYR A 187 1.65 17.63 2.50
C TYR A 187 2.71 16.74 1.81
N SER A 188 2.88 16.90 0.50
CA SER A 188 4.00 16.31 -0.25
C SER A 188 5.31 17.10 -0.06
N ASN A 189 5.20 18.41 0.21
CA ASN A 189 6.30 19.31 0.53
C ASN A 189 5.89 20.25 1.65
N PHE A 190 6.87 20.81 2.36
CA PHE A 190 6.67 21.76 3.46
C PHE A 190 7.34 23.08 3.14
N ASN A 191 6.60 24.19 3.20
CA ASN A 191 7.11 25.52 2.89
C ASN A 191 8.08 26.06 3.97
N ASN A 192 7.96 25.58 5.20
CA ASN A 192 8.74 26.00 6.36
C ASN A 192 8.62 25.01 7.52
N GLU A 193 9.48 25.20 8.53
CA GLU A 193 9.53 24.38 9.75
C GLU A 193 8.21 24.35 10.51
N ARG A 194 7.53 25.50 10.64
CA ARG A 194 6.23 25.58 11.33
C ARG A 194 5.16 24.69 10.70
N GLU A 195 5.10 24.66 9.38
CA GLU A 195 4.16 23.82 8.65
C GLU A 195 4.49 22.33 8.87
N PHE A 196 5.77 21.98 8.81
CA PHE A 196 6.25 20.63 9.10
C PHE A 196 5.90 20.19 10.52
N GLU A 197 6.21 21.01 11.53
CA GLU A 197 5.87 20.72 12.93
C GLU A 197 4.37 20.58 13.13
N THR A 198 3.56 21.44 12.51
CA THR A 198 2.10 21.38 12.57
C THR A 198 1.59 20.04 12.02
N PHE A 199 2.13 19.59 10.89
CA PHE A 199 1.82 18.29 10.29
C PHE A 199 2.19 17.14 11.22
N ILE A 200 3.42 17.12 11.73
CA ILE A 200 3.92 16.06 12.61
C ILE A 200 3.11 15.99 13.91
N ASN A 201 2.85 17.14 14.54
CA ASN A 201 2.06 17.20 15.76
C ASN A 201 0.63 16.69 15.53
N LYS A 202 0.03 17.02 14.37
CA LYS A 202 -1.30 16.49 14.02
C LYS A 202 -1.29 14.98 13.79
N CYS A 203 -0.27 14.44 13.14
CA CYS A 203 -0.11 13.00 12.98
C CYS A 203 0.02 12.28 14.32
N ARG A 204 0.78 12.84 15.27
CA ARG A 204 0.94 12.29 16.62
C ARG A 204 -0.34 12.35 17.43
N GLU A 205 -1.05 13.48 17.39
CA GLU A 205 -2.36 13.66 18.07
C GLU A 205 -3.38 12.61 17.63
N LEU A 206 -3.40 12.28 16.33
CA LEU A 206 -4.34 11.31 15.76
C LEU A 206 -3.90 9.86 15.94
N SER A 207 -2.64 9.62 16.28
CA SER A 207 -2.06 8.27 16.31
C SER A 207 -2.75 7.38 17.34
N PHE A 208 -2.94 6.10 16.99
CA PHE A 208 -3.57 5.09 17.86
C PHE A 208 -2.78 4.86 19.16
N TYR A 209 -1.48 5.09 19.14
CA TYR A 209 -0.57 4.92 20.27
C TYR A 209 0.58 5.93 20.17
N HIS A 210 1.20 6.21 21.29
CA HIS A 210 2.31 7.15 21.36
C HIS A 210 3.60 6.52 20.85
N ILE A 211 4.25 7.20 19.89
CA ILE A 211 5.57 6.84 19.38
C ILE A 211 6.51 8.01 19.66
N GLU A 212 7.42 7.82 20.61
CA GLU A 212 8.38 8.85 20.97
C GLU A 212 9.60 8.77 20.04
N LYS A 213 9.64 9.64 19.05
CA LYS A 213 10.74 9.77 18.08
C LYS A 213 11.00 11.23 17.78
N ASN A 214 12.28 11.61 17.83
CA ASN A 214 12.67 12.94 17.36
C ASN A 214 12.62 12.99 15.84
N ILE A 215 12.11 14.09 15.33
CA ILE A 215 12.08 14.38 13.91
C ILE A 215 12.29 15.88 13.72
N ASN A 216 13.17 16.24 12.80
CA ASN A 216 13.54 17.60 12.52
C ASN A 216 13.05 18.03 11.13
N TYR A 217 12.80 19.33 10.96
CA TYR A 217 12.51 19.89 9.64
C TYR A 217 13.63 19.58 8.65
N GLY A 218 13.27 19.15 7.45
CA GLY A 218 14.22 18.72 6.42
C GLY A 218 14.43 17.20 6.36
N GLU A 219 14.04 16.43 7.39
CA GLU A 219 14.01 14.97 7.29
C GLU A 219 12.91 14.52 6.34
N LYS A 220 13.22 13.56 5.47
CA LYS A 220 12.28 13.02 4.48
C LYS A 220 11.29 12.06 5.11
N LEU A 221 10.06 12.09 4.60
CA LEU A 221 8.96 11.25 5.05
C LEU A 221 8.50 10.29 3.96
N ILE A 222 7.90 9.19 4.39
CA ILE A 222 7.05 8.34 3.57
C ILE A 222 5.69 8.14 4.26
N THR A 223 4.63 8.25 3.50
CA THR A 223 3.25 8.06 3.95
C THR A 223 2.61 6.92 3.18
N LEU A 224 2.19 5.86 3.88
CA LEU A 224 1.39 4.79 3.29
C LEU A 224 -0.08 5.01 3.63
N SER A 225 -0.95 4.92 2.63
CA SER A 225 -2.37 5.17 2.81
C SER A 225 -3.25 4.13 2.12
N THR A 226 -4.26 3.66 2.84
CA THR A 226 -5.26 2.72 2.32
C THR A 226 -6.67 3.07 2.81
N CYS A 227 -7.69 2.40 2.23
CA CYS A 227 -9.06 2.52 2.71
C CYS A 227 -9.21 1.88 4.10
N GLU A 228 -10.03 2.50 4.93
CA GLU A 228 -10.43 1.98 6.24
C GLU A 228 -11.96 1.96 6.32
N TYR A 229 -12.53 0.81 6.65
CA TYR A 229 -13.97 0.55 6.44
C TYR A 229 -14.84 0.72 7.68
N SER A 230 -14.29 1.15 8.83
CA SER A 230 -15.09 1.43 10.02
C SER A 230 -15.97 2.68 9.89
N GLN A 231 -15.70 3.50 8.87
CA GLN A 231 -16.45 4.72 8.56
C GLN A 231 -16.45 5.02 7.07
N GLU A 232 -17.43 5.77 6.60
CA GLU A 232 -17.51 6.17 5.20
C GLU A 232 -16.30 7.03 4.81
N ASN A 233 -15.69 6.73 3.66
CA ASN A 233 -14.47 7.39 3.19
C ASN A 233 -13.28 7.35 4.17
N GLY A 234 -13.25 6.37 5.08
CA GLY A 234 -12.16 6.17 6.01
C GLY A 234 -10.82 5.90 5.32
N ARG A 235 -9.75 6.39 5.94
CA ARG A 235 -8.37 6.14 5.54
C ARG A 235 -7.56 5.70 6.74
N LEU A 236 -6.77 4.65 6.56
CA LEU A 236 -5.70 4.28 7.47
C LEU A 236 -4.39 4.81 6.91
N VAL A 237 -3.63 5.48 7.75
CA VAL A 237 -2.41 6.20 7.36
C VAL A 237 -1.26 5.79 8.28
N VAL A 238 -0.13 5.45 7.68
CA VAL A 238 1.14 5.16 8.36
C VAL A 238 2.15 6.19 7.89
N ILE A 239 2.72 6.96 8.83
CA ILE A 239 3.78 7.94 8.55
C ILE A 239 5.09 7.41 9.08
N ALA A 240 6.13 7.49 8.28
CA ALA A 240 7.48 7.13 8.69
C ALA A 240 8.50 8.21 8.24
N LYS A 241 9.56 8.37 9.04
CA LYS A 241 10.67 9.29 8.77
C LYS A 241 11.88 8.53 8.23
N GLY A 242 12.65 9.13 7.36
CA GLY A 242 13.91 8.60 6.86
C GLY A 242 14.91 8.37 8.00
N ILE A 243 15.63 7.25 7.95
CA ILE A 243 16.79 6.99 8.78
C ILE A 243 18.02 7.43 7.98
N LEU A 244 18.86 8.25 8.60
CA LEU A 244 20.12 8.75 8.00
C LEU A 244 21.16 7.63 7.93
#